data_0f6add6f8460f3dba9cf33218774e8ed
#
_entry.id   0f6add6f8460f3dba9cf33218774e8ed
#
_cell.length_a   1.000
_cell.length_b   1.000
_cell.length_c   1.000
_cell.angle_alpha   90.00
_cell.angle_beta   90.00
_cell.angle_gamma   90.00
#
_symmetry.space_group_name_H-M   'P 1'
#
loop_
_entity.id
_entity.type
_entity.pdbx_description
1 polymer ?
#
loop_
_entity_poly.entity_id
_entity_poly.type
_entity_poly.pdbx_seq_one_letter_code
_entity_poly.pdbx_strand_id
1 'polypeptide(L)'
;CVVEKLKDYLPVPTVAFDGENYYRNYNLKNSVGSVKGFYGNFGVLVRAYAYILMMGDNLKEASENAVLNANYLKEKLKGAYLLPYDEPCMHEFVLSGEKQKHENGVSTLNIAKALMDENTHPPTVYFPLIVHEAIMIEPTESETKQVLDEFVDAMLKIAKVAKTNPEVVISAPHTTPVKRLDETLAARHPDLKYTQQ
;
A
#
# COMPACT_ATOMS: atom_id res chain seq x y z
N CYS A 1 16.49 -6.49 -16.57
CA CYS A 1 17.69 -7.38 -16.58
C CYS A 1 17.22 -8.82 -16.53
N VAL A 2 18.01 -9.71 -17.18
CA VAL A 2 17.80 -11.16 -17.15
C VAL A 2 19.13 -11.85 -16.86
N VAL A 3 19.10 -13.09 -16.37
CA VAL A 3 20.30 -13.92 -16.25
C VAL A 3 20.84 -14.29 -17.63
N GLU A 4 22.15 -14.56 -17.75
CA GLU A 4 22.84 -14.80 -19.03
C GLU A 4 22.14 -15.85 -19.91
N LYS A 5 21.68 -16.96 -19.30
CA LYS A 5 20.99 -18.04 -20.02
C LYS A 5 19.68 -17.64 -20.69
N LEU A 6 19.08 -16.48 -20.32
CA LEU A 6 17.83 -15.99 -20.88
C LEU A 6 18.01 -14.81 -21.84
N LYS A 7 19.23 -14.34 -22.07
CA LYS A 7 19.48 -13.15 -22.91
C LYS A 7 18.99 -13.30 -24.35
N ASP A 8 19.09 -14.51 -24.92
CA ASP A 8 18.70 -14.78 -26.30
C ASP A 8 17.17 -14.73 -26.51
N TYR A 9 16.39 -14.75 -25.44
CA TYR A 9 14.93 -14.66 -25.44
C TYR A 9 14.41 -13.23 -25.25
N LEU A 10 15.30 -12.25 -25.03
CA LEU A 10 14.91 -10.86 -24.86
C LEU A 10 14.11 -10.32 -26.07
N PRO A 11 13.21 -9.36 -25.85
CA PRO A 11 12.58 -8.63 -26.95
C PRO A 11 13.60 -7.92 -27.83
N VAL A 12 13.31 -7.83 -29.13
CA VAL A 12 14.12 -7.04 -30.05
C VAL A 12 13.46 -5.67 -30.33
N PRO A 13 14.24 -4.62 -30.66
CA PRO A 13 15.70 -4.60 -30.75
C PRO A 13 16.37 -4.54 -29.40
N THR A 14 17.55 -5.17 -29.28
CA THR A 14 18.49 -4.89 -28.19
C THR A 14 19.52 -3.83 -28.65
N VAL A 15 20.21 -3.21 -27.70
CA VAL A 15 21.32 -2.32 -28.03
C VAL A 15 22.60 -3.15 -28.05
N ALA A 16 23.34 -3.08 -29.14
CA ALA A 16 24.66 -3.69 -29.30
C ALA A 16 25.72 -2.60 -29.65
N PHE A 17 26.99 -2.94 -29.43
CA PHE A 17 28.13 -2.06 -29.70
C PHE A 17 29.09 -2.82 -30.60
N ASP A 18 29.49 -2.20 -31.73
CA ASP A 18 30.39 -2.82 -32.72
C ASP A 18 31.88 -2.50 -32.51
N GLY A 19 32.19 -1.75 -31.46
CA GLY A 19 33.53 -1.25 -31.16
C GLY A 19 33.68 0.26 -31.43
N GLU A 20 32.76 0.86 -32.17
CA GLU A 20 32.77 2.26 -32.54
C GLU A 20 31.41 2.94 -32.27
N ASN A 21 30.31 2.27 -32.65
CA ASN A 21 28.96 2.81 -32.54
C ASN A 21 28.00 1.88 -31.82
N TYR A 22 27.00 2.46 -31.18
CA TYR A 22 25.84 1.71 -30.66
C TYR A 22 24.78 1.60 -31.76
N TYR A 23 24.24 0.37 -31.93
CA TYR A 23 23.20 0.13 -32.91
C TYR A 23 22.07 -0.75 -32.36
N ARG A 24 20.92 -0.76 -33.04
CA ARG A 24 19.79 -1.62 -32.72
C ARG A 24 19.96 -2.98 -33.35
N ASN A 25 20.10 -4.02 -32.52
CA ASN A 25 20.24 -5.39 -32.97
C ASN A 25 18.88 -6.10 -32.95
N TYR A 26 18.42 -6.55 -34.10
CA TYR A 26 17.20 -7.34 -34.27
C TYR A 26 17.48 -8.84 -34.39
N ASN A 27 18.73 -9.26 -34.44
CA ASN A 27 19.14 -10.63 -34.72
C ASN A 27 19.35 -11.44 -33.44
N LEU A 28 18.25 -11.70 -32.72
CA LEU A 28 18.25 -12.67 -31.61
C LEU A 28 17.41 -13.89 -32.01
N LYS A 29 18.07 -15.04 -32.15
CA LYS A 29 17.49 -16.28 -32.71
C LYS A 29 16.25 -16.75 -31.94
N ASN A 30 16.25 -16.64 -30.62
CA ASN A 30 15.20 -17.13 -29.73
C ASN A 30 14.34 -16.00 -29.14
N SER A 31 14.46 -14.77 -29.69
CA SER A 31 13.71 -13.63 -29.20
C SER A 31 12.19 -13.86 -29.25
N VAL A 32 11.49 -13.36 -28.24
CA VAL A 32 10.03 -13.28 -28.23
C VAL A 32 9.46 -12.27 -29.24
N GLY A 33 10.32 -11.60 -29.98
CA GLY A 33 9.95 -10.56 -30.96
C GLY A 33 9.89 -9.16 -30.35
N SER A 34 9.30 -8.22 -31.10
CA SER A 34 9.16 -6.84 -30.63
C SER A 34 7.97 -6.71 -29.70
N VAL A 35 8.20 -6.11 -28.53
CA VAL A 35 7.18 -5.82 -27.52
C VAL A 35 6.92 -4.31 -27.49
N LYS A 36 5.64 -3.90 -27.50
CA LYS A 36 5.24 -2.48 -27.50
C LYS A 36 5.29 -1.80 -26.13
N GLY A 37 6.11 -2.32 -25.22
CA GLY A 37 6.29 -1.75 -23.87
C GLY A 37 7.29 -0.61 -23.78
N PHE A 38 7.93 -0.22 -24.86
CA PHE A 38 8.94 0.87 -24.94
C PHE A 38 10.02 0.80 -23.83
N TYR A 39 10.36 -0.43 -23.39
CA TYR A 39 11.29 -0.70 -22.27
C TYR A 39 10.79 -0.18 -20.91
N GLY A 40 9.51 0.03 -20.74
CA GLY A 40 8.85 0.47 -19.53
C GLY A 40 8.39 1.93 -19.56
N ASN A 41 7.85 2.40 -18.44
CA ASN A 41 7.41 3.78 -18.30
C ASN A 41 8.60 4.69 -17.96
N PHE A 42 8.99 5.55 -18.89
CA PHE A 42 10.15 6.42 -18.73
C PHE A 42 10.04 7.32 -17.48
N GLY A 43 8.87 7.92 -17.23
CA GLY A 43 8.66 8.78 -16.07
C GLY A 43 8.84 8.04 -14.74
N VAL A 44 8.36 6.80 -14.65
CA VAL A 44 8.55 5.94 -13.46
C VAL A 44 10.02 5.59 -13.28
N LEU A 45 10.74 5.25 -14.36
CA LEU A 45 12.17 4.95 -14.29
C LEU A 45 13.00 6.16 -13.85
N VAL A 46 12.66 7.37 -14.31
CA VAL A 46 13.33 8.62 -13.87
C VAL A 46 13.08 8.87 -12.39
N ARG A 47 11.85 8.68 -11.91
CA ARG A 47 11.55 8.81 -10.47
C ARG A 47 12.35 7.83 -9.62
N ALA A 48 12.37 6.56 -10.03
CA ALA A 48 13.15 5.53 -9.33
C ALA A 48 14.65 5.87 -9.31
N TYR A 49 15.19 6.32 -10.45
CA TYR A 49 16.59 6.73 -10.56
C TYR A 49 16.92 7.92 -9.66
N ALA A 50 16.07 8.95 -9.66
CA ALA A 50 16.23 10.12 -8.79
C ALA A 50 16.19 9.73 -7.31
N TYR A 51 15.26 8.85 -6.90
CA TYR A 51 15.18 8.34 -5.54
C TYR A 51 16.46 7.59 -5.12
N ILE A 52 16.94 6.69 -5.97
CA ILE A 52 18.18 5.94 -5.71
C ILE A 52 19.39 6.87 -5.57
N LEU A 53 19.49 7.91 -6.43
CA LEU A 53 20.58 8.89 -6.34
C LEU A 53 20.50 9.72 -5.05
N MET A 54 19.29 10.11 -4.63
CA MET A 54 19.10 10.87 -3.39
C MET A 54 19.43 10.04 -2.15
N MET A 55 19.03 8.79 -2.12
CA MET A 55 19.24 7.91 -0.97
C MET A 55 20.68 7.40 -0.88
N GLY A 56 21.31 7.10 -2.01
CA GLY A 56 22.67 6.56 -2.04
C GLY A 56 22.81 5.33 -1.14
N ASP A 57 23.79 5.37 -0.24
CA ASP A 57 24.07 4.28 0.71
C ASP A 57 22.98 4.08 1.77
N ASN A 58 22.09 5.07 1.95
CA ASN A 58 20.99 5.00 2.94
C ASN A 58 19.81 4.12 2.49
N LEU A 59 19.80 3.58 1.26
CA LEU A 59 18.76 2.67 0.79
C LEU A 59 18.55 1.45 1.71
N LYS A 60 19.66 0.94 2.27
CA LYS A 60 19.61 -0.16 3.24
C LYS A 60 18.91 0.25 4.52
N GLU A 61 19.27 1.41 5.08
CA GLU A 61 18.68 1.94 6.30
C GLU A 61 17.19 2.23 6.13
N ALA A 62 16.77 2.80 4.99
CA ALA A 62 15.36 3.00 4.66
C ALA A 62 14.57 1.68 4.73
N SER A 63 15.10 0.61 4.13
CA SER A 63 14.47 -0.71 4.15
C SER A 63 14.42 -1.32 5.56
N GLU A 64 15.50 -1.21 6.32
CA GLU A 64 15.58 -1.72 7.70
C GLU A 64 14.60 -0.99 8.62
N ASN A 65 14.47 0.33 8.50
CA ASN A 65 13.51 1.13 9.26
C ASN A 65 12.07 0.78 8.90
N ALA A 66 11.74 0.58 7.63
CA ALA A 66 10.41 0.16 7.22
C ALA A 66 10.03 -1.20 7.84
N VAL A 67 10.94 -2.18 7.83
CA VAL A 67 10.74 -3.49 8.46
C VAL A 67 10.59 -3.37 9.98
N LEU A 68 11.42 -2.55 10.62
CA LEU A 68 11.34 -2.30 12.07
C LEU A 68 9.99 -1.69 12.45
N ASN A 69 9.56 -0.64 11.74
CA ASN A 69 8.31 0.05 11.99
C ASN A 69 7.09 -0.87 11.85
N ALA A 70 7.06 -1.70 10.78
CA ALA A 70 5.98 -2.65 10.56
C ALA A 70 5.89 -3.69 11.70
N ASN A 71 7.00 -4.29 12.10
CA ASN A 71 7.02 -5.26 13.19
C ASN A 71 6.69 -4.61 14.54
N TYR A 72 7.10 -3.36 14.77
CA TYR A 72 6.74 -2.60 15.97
C TYR A 72 5.23 -2.41 16.08
N LEU A 73 4.57 -1.92 15.02
CA LEU A 73 3.12 -1.73 15.00
C LEU A 73 2.38 -3.05 15.15
N LYS A 74 2.82 -4.10 14.46
CA LYS A 74 2.23 -5.44 14.55
C LYS A 74 2.19 -5.93 15.99
N GLU A 75 3.30 -5.88 16.71
CA GLU A 75 3.37 -6.32 18.11
C GLU A 75 2.50 -5.47 19.03
N LYS A 76 2.41 -4.17 18.81
CA LYS A 76 1.57 -3.26 19.62
C LYS A 76 0.08 -3.47 19.42
N LEU A 77 -0.34 -3.88 18.22
CA LEU A 77 -1.75 -4.07 17.87
C LEU A 77 -2.23 -5.50 18.07
N LYS A 78 -1.31 -6.43 18.31
CA LYS A 78 -1.59 -7.83 18.61
C LYS A 78 -2.53 -7.95 19.81
N GLY A 79 -3.58 -8.75 19.64
CA GLY A 79 -4.59 -8.96 20.69
C GLY A 79 -5.78 -7.99 20.66
N ALA A 80 -5.62 -6.76 20.14
CA ALA A 80 -6.75 -5.85 19.90
C ALA A 80 -7.50 -6.22 18.62
N TYR A 81 -6.77 -6.63 17.62
CA TYR A 81 -7.26 -7.14 16.34
C TYR A 81 -6.80 -8.58 16.12
N LEU A 82 -7.48 -9.31 15.25
CA LEU A 82 -7.02 -10.63 14.84
C LEU A 82 -5.76 -10.47 13.97
N LEU A 83 -4.73 -11.25 14.26
CA LEU A 83 -3.47 -11.30 13.52
C LEU A 83 -3.37 -12.68 12.82
N PRO A 84 -3.71 -12.76 11.52
CA PRO A 84 -3.71 -14.05 10.81
C PRO A 84 -2.32 -14.67 10.65
N TYR A 85 -1.28 -13.83 10.57
CA TYR A 85 0.12 -14.22 10.37
C TYR A 85 0.99 -13.55 11.43
N ASP A 86 1.51 -14.34 12.38
CA ASP A 86 2.25 -13.83 13.56
C ASP A 86 3.78 -13.82 13.37
N GLU A 87 4.28 -14.45 12.31
CA GLU A 87 5.71 -14.46 11.99
C GLU A 87 6.24 -13.04 11.72
N PRO A 88 7.55 -12.78 11.86
CA PRO A 88 8.15 -11.52 11.47
C PRO A 88 7.78 -11.12 10.04
N CYS A 89 7.31 -9.90 9.86
CA CYS A 89 6.93 -9.38 8.56
C CYS A 89 8.07 -8.54 7.95
N MET A 90 7.97 -8.26 6.66
CA MET A 90 8.80 -7.27 5.98
C MET A 90 8.29 -5.85 6.30
N HIS A 91 8.05 -5.03 5.31
CA HIS A 91 7.64 -3.62 5.46
C HIS A 91 6.13 -3.42 5.69
N GLU A 92 5.33 -4.49 5.66
CA GLU A 92 3.88 -4.46 5.85
C GLU A 92 3.39 -5.68 6.62
N PHE A 93 2.23 -5.56 7.24
CA PHE A 93 1.54 -6.66 7.89
C PHE A 93 0.03 -6.51 7.76
N VAL A 94 -0.69 -7.61 7.97
CA VAL A 94 -2.15 -7.65 7.83
C VAL A 94 -2.79 -7.98 9.16
N LEU A 95 -3.70 -7.13 9.59
CA LEU A 95 -4.66 -7.40 10.65
C LEU A 95 -6.02 -7.77 10.04
N SER A 96 -6.90 -8.33 10.85
CA SER A 96 -8.30 -8.53 10.50
C SER A 96 -9.23 -7.89 11.52
N GLY A 97 -10.21 -7.15 11.00
CA GLY A 97 -11.34 -6.60 11.75
C GLY A 97 -12.49 -7.60 11.95
N GLU A 98 -12.30 -8.89 11.62
CA GLU A 98 -13.36 -9.92 11.67
C GLU A 98 -13.97 -10.05 13.06
N LYS A 99 -13.15 -9.96 14.11
CA LYS A 99 -13.63 -9.97 15.49
C LYS A 99 -14.60 -8.82 15.77
N GLN A 100 -14.24 -7.59 15.39
CA GLN A 100 -15.06 -6.39 15.56
C GLN A 100 -16.36 -6.50 14.74
N LYS A 101 -16.27 -7.05 13.56
CA LYS A 101 -17.42 -7.29 12.69
C LYS A 101 -18.38 -8.30 13.29
N HIS A 102 -17.87 -9.45 13.70
CA HIS A 102 -18.69 -10.56 14.21
C HIS A 102 -19.35 -10.22 15.56
N GLU A 103 -18.59 -9.62 16.49
CA GLU A 103 -19.07 -9.32 17.83
C GLU A 103 -19.94 -8.05 17.89
N ASN A 104 -19.65 -7.03 17.08
CA ASN A 104 -20.21 -5.70 17.26
C ASN A 104 -20.75 -5.05 15.95
N GLY A 105 -20.71 -5.75 14.83
CA GLY A 105 -21.16 -5.23 13.53
C GLY A 105 -20.23 -4.19 12.89
N VAL A 106 -19.04 -3.94 13.49
CA VAL A 106 -18.10 -2.92 13.03
C VAL A 106 -17.19 -3.51 11.95
N SER A 107 -17.43 -3.15 10.69
CA SER A 107 -16.61 -3.59 9.56
C SER A 107 -15.26 -2.89 9.52
N THR A 108 -14.32 -3.47 8.76
CA THR A 108 -13.02 -2.85 8.49
C THR A 108 -13.14 -1.47 7.84
N LEU A 109 -14.12 -1.26 6.97
CA LEU A 109 -14.40 0.08 6.42
C LEU A 109 -14.80 1.08 7.51
N ASN A 110 -15.56 0.65 8.52
CA ASN A 110 -15.92 1.50 9.65
C ASN A 110 -14.68 1.92 10.46
N ILE A 111 -13.77 0.98 10.69
CA ILE A 111 -12.48 1.24 11.36
C ILE A 111 -11.64 2.25 10.56
N ALA A 112 -11.52 2.05 9.25
CA ALA A 112 -10.81 2.98 8.36
C ALA A 112 -11.41 4.40 8.39
N LYS A 113 -12.74 4.51 8.40
CA LYS A 113 -13.42 5.81 8.49
C LYS A 113 -13.23 6.47 9.86
N ALA A 114 -13.20 5.68 10.94
CA ALA A 114 -12.94 6.21 12.28
C ALA A 114 -11.50 6.71 12.44
N LEU A 115 -10.52 6.11 11.75
CA LEU A 115 -9.14 6.62 11.72
C LEU A 115 -9.04 8.05 11.15
N MET A 116 -9.91 8.41 10.21
CA MET A 116 -9.95 9.79 9.68
C MET A 116 -10.34 10.79 10.76
N ASP A 117 -11.18 10.42 11.72
CA ASP A 117 -11.54 11.25 12.88
C ASP A 117 -10.38 11.43 13.88
N GLU A 118 -9.41 10.52 13.85
CA GLU A 118 -8.16 10.60 14.62
C GLU A 118 -7.03 11.30 13.81
N ASN A 119 -7.35 12.01 12.72
CA ASN A 119 -6.39 12.67 11.82
C ASN A 119 -5.34 11.71 11.23
N THR A 120 -5.69 10.45 11.11
CA THR A 120 -4.79 9.40 10.63
C THR A 120 -5.21 8.94 9.25
N HIS A 121 -4.24 8.77 8.34
CA HIS A 121 -4.49 8.20 7.02
C HIS A 121 -4.89 6.72 7.16
N PRO A 122 -6.07 6.32 6.64
CA PRO A 122 -6.50 4.94 6.76
C PRO A 122 -5.61 3.99 5.95
N PRO A 123 -5.31 2.80 6.48
CA PRO A 123 -4.59 1.78 5.74
C PRO A 123 -5.44 1.18 4.61
N THR A 124 -4.83 0.37 3.76
CA THR A 124 -5.52 -0.42 2.74
C THR A 124 -6.46 -1.43 3.41
N VAL A 125 -7.70 -1.47 2.97
CA VAL A 125 -8.73 -2.37 3.52
C VAL A 125 -9.22 -3.38 2.49
N TYR A 126 -9.74 -4.54 2.97
CA TYR A 126 -10.22 -5.65 2.14
C TYR A 126 -9.17 -6.24 1.19
N PHE A 127 -7.91 -6.06 1.51
CA PHE A 127 -6.79 -6.67 0.80
C PHE A 127 -5.71 -7.11 1.80
N PRO A 128 -5.10 -8.29 1.63
CA PRO A 128 -5.31 -9.30 0.57
C PRO A 128 -6.65 -10.06 0.73
N LEU A 129 -7.21 -10.54 -0.40
CA LEU A 129 -8.53 -11.19 -0.44
C LEU A 129 -8.62 -12.49 0.36
N ILE A 130 -7.50 -13.11 0.68
CA ILE A 130 -7.41 -14.33 1.49
C ILE A 130 -7.65 -14.09 2.99
N VAL A 131 -7.67 -12.83 3.43
CA VAL A 131 -7.95 -12.44 4.81
C VAL A 131 -9.30 -11.73 4.87
N HIS A 132 -10.24 -12.29 5.61
CA HIS A 132 -11.54 -11.63 5.83
C HIS A 132 -11.37 -10.36 6.65
N GLU A 133 -12.09 -9.30 6.29
CA GLU A 133 -12.02 -7.97 6.94
C GLU A 133 -10.55 -7.50 7.08
N ALA A 134 -9.75 -7.66 6.03
CA ALA A 134 -8.33 -7.33 6.04
C ALA A 134 -8.07 -5.84 6.22
N ILE A 135 -7.04 -5.53 7.00
CA ILE A 135 -6.46 -4.20 7.21
C ILE A 135 -4.96 -4.37 6.98
N MET A 136 -4.45 -3.88 5.85
CA MET A 136 -3.03 -3.97 5.51
C MET A 136 -2.33 -2.67 5.87
N ILE A 137 -1.38 -2.75 6.79
CA ILE A 137 -0.67 -1.61 7.37
C ILE A 137 0.78 -1.62 6.89
N GLU A 138 1.18 -0.52 6.26
CA GLU A 138 2.50 -0.29 5.71
C GLU A 138 3.02 1.06 6.24
N PRO A 139 3.68 1.09 7.41
CA PRO A 139 4.34 2.29 7.89
C PRO A 139 5.62 2.53 7.08
N THR A 140 5.81 3.76 6.60
CA THR A 140 7.02 4.11 5.86
C THR A 140 8.23 4.23 6.79
N GLU A 141 9.42 4.20 6.23
CA GLU A 141 10.69 4.41 6.94
C GLU A 141 10.81 5.79 7.56
N SER A 142 10.06 6.76 7.04
CA SER A 142 10.08 8.15 7.49
C SER A 142 9.24 8.41 8.75
N GLU A 143 8.41 7.44 9.18
CA GLU A 143 7.58 7.61 10.36
C GLU A 143 8.41 7.58 11.65
N THR A 144 8.20 8.58 12.49
CA THR A 144 8.84 8.62 13.81
C THR A 144 8.16 7.67 14.79
N LYS A 145 8.88 7.24 15.81
CA LYS A 145 8.29 6.42 16.88
C LYS A 145 7.06 7.09 17.52
N GLN A 146 7.07 8.42 17.66
CA GLN A 146 5.92 9.15 18.19
C GLN A 146 4.69 8.98 17.31
N VAL A 147 4.82 9.13 15.98
CA VAL A 147 3.72 8.97 15.02
C VAL A 147 3.21 7.52 15.02
N LEU A 148 4.11 6.55 15.13
CA LEU A 148 3.74 5.14 15.25
C LEU A 148 2.94 4.87 16.54
N ASP A 149 3.34 5.47 17.67
CA ASP A 149 2.63 5.35 18.94
C ASP A 149 1.24 6.01 18.86
N GLU A 150 1.12 7.19 18.26
CA GLU A 150 -0.15 7.88 18.02
C GLU A 150 -1.11 7.01 17.14
N PHE A 151 -0.58 6.35 16.12
CA PHE A 151 -1.35 5.41 15.31
C PHE A 151 -1.83 4.20 16.13
N VAL A 152 -0.96 3.63 16.97
CA VAL A 152 -1.33 2.54 17.88
C VAL A 152 -2.45 2.97 18.82
N ASP A 153 -2.34 4.15 19.45
CA ASP A 153 -3.33 4.67 20.36
C ASP A 153 -4.68 4.88 19.68
N ALA A 154 -4.69 5.41 18.45
CA ALA A 154 -5.89 5.56 17.63
C ALA A 154 -6.56 4.21 17.35
N MET A 155 -5.79 3.22 16.89
CA MET A 155 -6.29 1.87 16.61
C MET A 155 -6.84 1.18 17.87
N LEU A 156 -6.14 1.25 18.99
CA LEU A 156 -6.60 0.70 20.27
C LEU A 156 -7.86 1.40 20.80
N LYS A 157 -7.93 2.72 20.67
CA LYS A 157 -9.13 3.51 21.00
C LYS A 157 -10.33 3.06 20.16
N ILE A 158 -10.15 2.92 18.83
CA ILE A 158 -11.21 2.47 17.92
C ILE A 158 -11.67 1.05 18.29
N ALA A 159 -10.75 0.13 18.56
CA ALA A 159 -11.09 -1.23 18.99
C ALA A 159 -11.90 -1.24 20.29
N LYS A 160 -11.56 -0.37 21.24
CA LYS A 160 -12.29 -0.21 22.50
C LYS A 160 -13.68 0.38 22.26
N VAL A 161 -13.80 1.45 21.46
CA VAL A 161 -15.08 2.09 21.13
C VAL A 161 -15.96 1.14 20.34
N ALA A 162 -15.42 0.39 19.38
CA ALA A 162 -16.14 -0.63 18.65
C ALA A 162 -16.84 -1.65 19.57
N LYS A 163 -16.22 -1.96 20.72
CA LYS A 163 -16.77 -2.88 21.73
C LYS A 163 -17.78 -2.24 22.66
N THR A 164 -17.60 -0.97 23.02
CA THR A 164 -18.42 -0.30 24.06
C THR A 164 -19.54 0.57 23.48
N ASN A 165 -19.34 1.14 22.29
CA ASN A 165 -20.31 1.99 21.59
C ASN A 165 -20.09 1.87 20.06
N PRO A 166 -20.45 0.74 19.45
CA PRO A 166 -20.17 0.45 18.04
C PRO A 166 -20.77 1.49 17.09
N GLU A 167 -21.91 2.10 17.41
CA GLU A 167 -22.57 3.08 16.56
C GLU A 167 -21.70 4.28 16.22
N VAL A 168 -20.82 4.70 17.15
CA VAL A 168 -19.86 5.78 16.90
C VAL A 168 -18.87 5.40 15.80
N VAL A 169 -18.39 4.16 15.78
CA VAL A 169 -17.47 3.68 14.74
C VAL A 169 -18.21 3.43 13.41
N ILE A 170 -19.43 2.89 13.49
CA ILE A 170 -20.26 2.60 12.31
C ILE A 170 -20.62 3.90 11.56
N SER A 171 -20.92 4.98 12.27
CA SER A 171 -21.32 6.27 11.68
C SER A 171 -20.15 7.19 11.31
N ALA A 172 -18.90 6.83 11.65
CA ALA A 172 -17.71 7.60 11.26
C ALA A 172 -17.60 7.75 9.72
N PRO A 173 -16.97 8.87 9.21
CA PRO A 173 -16.26 9.91 9.95
C PRO A 173 -17.18 11.03 10.44
N HIS A 174 -16.80 11.66 11.56
CA HIS A 174 -17.56 12.75 12.19
C HIS A 174 -16.93 14.13 12.02
N THR A 175 -15.60 14.20 11.98
CA THR A 175 -14.83 15.46 11.99
C THR A 175 -14.48 15.96 10.60
N THR A 176 -14.55 15.10 9.58
CA THR A 176 -14.20 15.46 8.20
C THR A 176 -15.27 16.36 7.57
N PRO A 177 -14.92 17.27 6.64
CA PRO A 177 -15.87 18.12 5.92
C PRO A 177 -16.93 17.31 5.17
N VAL A 178 -16.52 16.19 4.58
CA VAL A 178 -17.41 15.26 3.87
C VAL A 178 -17.55 14.00 4.70
N LYS A 179 -18.78 13.58 4.93
CA LYS A 179 -19.10 12.35 5.66
C LYS A 179 -19.05 11.13 4.74
N ARG A 180 -19.79 10.08 5.03
CA ARG A 180 -19.89 8.93 4.15
C ARG A 180 -20.48 9.32 2.81
N LEU A 181 -19.81 8.86 1.75
CA LEU A 181 -20.27 9.04 0.38
C LEU A 181 -21.28 7.95 0.01
N ASP A 182 -22.27 8.30 -0.80
CA ASP A 182 -23.09 7.31 -1.48
C ASP A 182 -22.34 6.83 -2.75
N GLU A 183 -21.49 5.83 -2.56
CA GLU A 183 -20.66 5.25 -3.64
C GLU A 183 -21.54 4.61 -4.73
N THR A 184 -22.70 4.07 -4.34
CA THR A 184 -23.65 3.46 -5.28
C THR A 184 -24.28 4.52 -6.19
N LEU A 185 -24.72 5.63 -5.61
CA LEU A 185 -25.25 6.76 -6.36
C LEU A 185 -24.19 7.35 -7.29
N ALA A 186 -22.99 7.58 -6.77
CA ALA A 186 -21.87 8.11 -7.56
C ALA A 186 -21.48 7.22 -8.75
N ALA A 187 -21.53 5.89 -8.57
CA ALA A 187 -21.23 4.95 -9.65
C ALA A 187 -22.34 4.85 -10.70
N ARG A 188 -23.62 4.89 -10.26
CA ARG A 188 -24.77 4.72 -11.16
C ARG A 188 -25.19 6.01 -11.85
N HIS A 189 -24.99 7.16 -11.20
CA HIS A 189 -25.39 8.48 -11.68
C HIS A 189 -24.24 9.48 -11.53
N PRO A 190 -23.10 9.26 -12.26
CA PRO A 190 -21.95 10.13 -12.13
C PRO A 190 -22.26 11.53 -12.67
N ASP A 191 -22.00 12.55 -11.87
CA ASP A 191 -21.97 13.94 -12.32
C ASP A 191 -20.58 14.27 -12.85
N LEU A 192 -20.43 14.27 -14.18
CA LEU A 192 -19.17 14.47 -14.87
C LEU A 192 -18.93 15.92 -15.31
N LYS A 193 -19.84 16.83 -14.98
CA LYS A 193 -19.74 18.24 -15.37
C LYS A 193 -19.54 19.11 -14.15
N TYR A 194 -18.51 19.95 -14.19
CA TYR A 194 -18.39 21.03 -13.22
C TYR A 194 -19.45 22.10 -13.52
N THR A 195 -20.30 22.37 -12.55
CA THR A 195 -21.21 23.51 -12.55
C THR A 195 -20.79 24.45 -11.43
N GLN A 196 -20.47 25.70 -11.81
CA GLN A 196 -20.16 26.72 -10.82
C GLN A 196 -21.43 27.00 -9.99
N GLN A 197 -21.35 26.80 -8.68
CA GLN A 197 -22.42 27.13 -7.73
C GLN A 197 -22.36 28.59 -7.35
#